data_31f3e508d1de84f1377e005e315df469
#
_entry.id   31f3e508d1de84f1377e005e315df469
#
_cell.length_a   1.000
_cell.length_b   1.000
_cell.length_c   1.000
_cell.angle_alpha   90.00
_cell.angle_beta   90.00
_cell.angle_gamma   90.00
#
_symmetry.space_group_name_H-M   'P 1'
#
loop_
_entity.id
_entity.type
_entity.pdbx_description
1 polymer ?
#
loop_
_entity_poly.entity_id
_entity_poly.type
_entity_poly.pdbx_seq_one_letter_code
_entity_poly.pdbx_strand_id
1 'polypeptide(L)'
;MVDTTVFEKSINDALTLEMSSDPTFDASVVASKVSAVVKELIQRRRYNKSGMDDAAIEADLEFYYPQALNVARFDFNTIVAEGEDRHTENGIDRTFTERGKLWAGVVPISRVIR
;
A
#
# COMPACT_ATOMS: atom_id res chain seq x y z
N MET A 1 0.55 -16.30 -12.03
CA MET A 1 0.45 -15.03 -11.31
C MET A 1 1.21 -15.09 -10.01
N VAL A 2 1.88 -14.01 -9.65
CA VAL A 2 2.66 -13.97 -8.41
C VAL A 2 1.76 -14.11 -7.19
N ASP A 3 2.23 -14.86 -6.20
CA ASP A 3 1.55 -15.01 -4.92
C ASP A 3 2.01 -13.89 -3.99
N THR A 4 1.10 -13.04 -3.56
CA THR A 4 1.40 -11.91 -2.69
C THR A 4 1.10 -12.18 -1.23
N THR A 5 0.72 -13.40 -0.88
CA THR A 5 0.30 -13.74 0.49
C THR A 5 1.38 -13.43 1.52
N VAL A 6 2.61 -13.82 1.25
CA VAL A 6 3.74 -13.58 2.17
C VAL A 6 4.02 -12.08 2.28
N PHE A 7 4.00 -11.38 1.16
CA PHE A 7 4.23 -9.94 1.14
C PHE A 7 3.18 -9.19 1.96
N GLU A 8 1.90 -9.53 1.74
CA GLU A 8 0.80 -8.92 2.50
C GLU A 8 0.92 -9.25 3.98
N LYS A 9 1.26 -10.50 4.32
CA LYS A 9 1.43 -10.91 5.71
C LYS A 9 2.54 -10.10 6.39
N SER A 10 3.64 -9.86 5.71
CA SER A 10 4.75 -9.07 6.25
C SER A 10 4.28 -7.66 6.63
N ILE A 11 3.49 -7.02 5.77
CA ILE A 11 2.96 -5.68 6.04
C ILE A 11 1.95 -5.73 7.18
N ASN A 12 1.04 -6.72 7.17
CA ASN A 12 0.06 -6.89 8.23
C ASN A 12 0.72 -7.08 9.59
N ASP A 13 1.75 -7.92 9.65
CA ASP A 13 2.47 -8.18 10.90
C ASP A 13 3.16 -6.93 11.42
N ALA A 14 3.77 -6.16 10.52
CA ALA A 14 4.44 -4.91 10.90
C ALA A 14 3.45 -3.90 11.46
N LEU A 15 2.30 -3.72 10.81
CA LEU A 15 1.28 -2.79 11.30
C LEU A 15 0.64 -3.27 12.59
N THR A 16 0.41 -4.57 12.73
CA THR A 16 -0.12 -5.13 13.96
C THR A 16 0.82 -4.87 15.14
N LEU A 17 2.10 -5.10 14.93
CA LEU A 17 3.09 -4.83 15.97
C LEU A 17 3.12 -3.36 16.37
N GLU A 18 2.98 -2.48 15.38
CA GLU A 18 3.03 -1.03 15.60
C GLU A 18 1.77 -0.49 16.27
N MET A 19 0.60 -1.01 15.90
CA MET A 19 -0.69 -0.40 16.24
C MET A 19 -1.57 -1.20 17.17
N SER A 20 -1.18 -2.41 17.56
CA SER A 20 -2.08 -3.29 18.34
C SER A 20 -2.50 -2.72 19.69
N SER A 21 -1.73 -1.79 20.24
CA SER A 21 -2.07 -1.13 21.50
C SER A 21 -3.03 0.04 21.33
N ASP A 22 -3.29 0.47 20.12
CA ASP A 22 -4.22 1.56 19.83
C ASP A 22 -5.65 1.05 19.97
N PRO A 23 -6.51 1.73 20.77
CA PRO A 23 -7.89 1.26 20.94
C PRO A 23 -8.72 1.30 19.66
N THR A 24 -8.29 2.02 18.63
CA THR A 24 -8.98 2.06 17.33
C THR A 24 -8.49 0.96 16.38
N PHE A 25 -7.53 0.14 16.80
CA PHE A 25 -7.00 -0.91 15.95
C PHE A 25 -8.07 -1.96 15.63
N ASP A 26 -8.17 -2.31 14.35
CA ASP A 26 -9.06 -3.37 13.87
C ASP A 26 -8.29 -4.19 12.84
N ALA A 27 -7.98 -5.44 13.20
CA ALA A 27 -7.16 -6.30 12.36
C ALA A 27 -7.79 -6.56 10.99
N SER A 28 -9.11 -6.68 10.93
CA SER A 28 -9.77 -6.95 9.64
C SER A 28 -9.73 -5.74 8.72
N VAL A 29 -9.83 -4.54 9.27
CA VAL A 29 -9.70 -3.31 8.50
C VAL A 29 -8.28 -3.15 7.99
N VAL A 30 -7.28 -3.40 8.85
CA VAL A 30 -5.87 -3.33 8.45
C VAL A 30 -5.60 -4.31 7.31
N ALA A 31 -6.05 -5.55 7.44
CA ALA A 31 -5.85 -6.56 6.40
C ALA A 31 -6.48 -6.14 5.07
N SER A 32 -7.67 -5.55 5.11
CA SER A 32 -8.34 -5.04 3.92
C SER A 32 -7.54 -3.92 3.26
N LYS A 33 -7.01 -3.00 4.06
CA LYS A 33 -6.21 -1.90 3.54
C LYS A 33 -4.89 -2.40 2.94
N VAL A 34 -4.25 -3.35 3.60
CA VAL A 34 -3.01 -3.93 3.08
C VAL A 34 -3.25 -4.61 1.74
N SER A 35 -4.32 -5.39 1.63
CA SER A 35 -4.65 -6.06 0.38
C SER A 35 -4.87 -5.04 -0.75
N ALA A 36 -5.62 -3.98 -0.47
CA ALA A 36 -5.87 -2.92 -1.46
C ALA A 36 -4.58 -2.22 -1.89
N VAL A 37 -3.71 -1.93 -0.94
CA VAL A 37 -2.42 -1.26 -1.23
C VAL A 37 -1.52 -2.14 -2.08
N VAL A 38 -1.46 -3.44 -1.79
CA VAL A 38 -0.64 -4.36 -2.57
C VAL A 38 -1.17 -4.45 -4.01
N LYS A 39 -2.48 -4.51 -4.17
CA LYS A 39 -3.09 -4.50 -5.51
C LYS A 39 -2.79 -3.21 -6.25
N GLU A 40 -2.85 -2.09 -5.54
CA GLU A 40 -2.52 -0.81 -6.14
C GLU A 40 -1.06 -0.74 -6.58
N LEU A 41 -0.14 -1.25 -5.76
CA LEU A 41 1.27 -1.32 -6.12
C LEU A 41 1.48 -2.13 -7.41
N ILE A 42 0.83 -3.28 -7.48
CA ILE A 42 0.90 -4.14 -8.66
C ILE A 42 0.40 -3.38 -9.90
N GLN A 43 -0.71 -2.67 -9.76
CA GLN A 43 -1.25 -1.87 -10.87
C GLN A 43 -0.33 -0.74 -11.28
N ARG A 44 0.27 -0.06 -10.33
CA ARG A 44 1.18 1.06 -10.62
C ARG A 44 2.44 0.59 -11.33
N ARG A 45 2.94 -0.60 -11.01
CA ARG A 45 4.13 -1.15 -11.65
C ARG A 45 3.83 -1.82 -12.97
N ARG A 46 2.56 -2.16 -13.23
CA ARG A 46 2.11 -2.81 -14.47
C ARG A 46 2.88 -4.09 -14.77
N TYR A 47 2.97 -4.96 -13.78
CA TYR A 47 3.70 -6.22 -13.92
C TYR A 47 3.17 -7.09 -15.06
N ASN A 48 1.88 -7.04 -15.33
CA ASN A 48 1.27 -7.82 -16.39
C ASN A 48 1.80 -7.47 -17.78
N LYS A 49 2.44 -6.31 -17.92
CA LYS A 49 3.02 -5.85 -19.18
C LYS A 49 4.53 -5.77 -19.14
N SER A 50 5.14 -6.21 -18.04
CA SER A 50 6.58 -6.05 -17.84
C SER A 50 7.41 -7.16 -18.46
N GLY A 51 6.81 -8.35 -18.66
CA GLY A 51 7.56 -9.52 -19.08
C GLY A 51 8.38 -10.16 -17.97
N MET A 52 8.21 -9.71 -16.73
CA MET A 52 8.93 -10.27 -15.59
C MET A 52 8.31 -11.58 -15.15
N ASP A 53 9.15 -12.54 -14.71
CA ASP A 53 8.66 -13.75 -14.09
C ASP A 53 8.27 -13.51 -12.62
N ASP A 54 7.66 -14.51 -11.99
CA ASP A 54 7.19 -14.37 -10.62
C ASP A 54 8.31 -14.04 -9.63
N ALA A 55 9.49 -14.64 -9.80
CA ALA A 55 10.61 -14.36 -8.90
C ALA A 55 11.07 -12.91 -9.01
N ALA A 56 11.11 -12.38 -10.23
CA ALA A 56 11.49 -10.98 -10.45
C ALA A 56 10.44 -10.03 -9.88
N ILE A 57 9.15 -10.36 -10.01
CA ILE A 57 8.07 -9.56 -9.45
C ILE A 57 8.16 -9.56 -7.93
N GLU A 58 8.41 -10.71 -7.30
CA GLU A 58 8.55 -10.79 -5.85
C GLU A 58 9.70 -9.92 -5.35
N ALA A 59 10.84 -9.94 -6.04
CA ALA A 59 11.97 -9.09 -5.67
C ALA A 59 11.63 -7.61 -5.82
N ASP A 60 10.89 -7.24 -6.86
CA ASP A 60 10.48 -5.86 -7.06
C ASP A 60 9.50 -5.41 -5.98
N LEU A 61 8.56 -6.28 -5.59
CA LEU A 61 7.64 -5.97 -4.48
C LEU A 61 8.42 -5.72 -3.19
N GLU A 62 9.40 -6.53 -2.88
CA GLU A 62 10.23 -6.35 -1.68
C GLU A 62 10.97 -5.01 -1.69
N PHE A 63 11.39 -4.56 -2.85
CA PHE A 63 12.02 -3.26 -3.00
C PHE A 63 11.06 -2.14 -2.57
N TYR A 64 9.77 -2.28 -2.86
CA TYR A 64 8.76 -1.28 -2.53
C TYR A 64 8.05 -1.54 -1.20
N TYR A 65 8.50 -2.52 -0.42
CA TYR A 65 7.90 -2.84 0.86
C TYR A 65 7.74 -1.61 1.77
N PRO A 66 8.78 -0.76 1.96
CA PRO A 66 8.62 0.41 2.84
C PRO A 66 7.52 1.36 2.36
N GLN A 67 7.41 1.57 1.07
CA GLN A 67 6.36 2.46 0.54
C GLN A 67 4.98 1.85 0.72
N ALA A 68 4.82 0.56 0.43
CA ALA A 68 3.55 -0.12 0.64
C ALA A 68 3.12 -0.07 2.11
N LEU A 69 4.06 -0.28 3.02
CA LEU A 69 3.80 -0.18 4.46
C LEU A 69 3.34 1.22 4.83
N ASN A 70 4.01 2.24 4.33
CA ASN A 70 3.66 3.63 4.63
C ASN A 70 2.28 3.99 4.09
N VAL A 71 1.94 3.54 2.88
CA VAL A 71 0.61 3.82 2.31
C VAL A 71 -0.48 3.11 3.10
N ALA A 72 -0.25 1.86 3.49
CA ALA A 72 -1.22 1.10 4.28
C ALA A 72 -1.45 1.76 5.65
N ARG A 73 -0.37 2.20 6.29
CA ARG A 73 -0.45 2.94 7.55
C ARG A 73 -1.25 4.23 7.38
N PHE A 74 -0.97 4.97 6.34
CA PHE A 74 -1.68 6.21 6.04
C PHE A 74 -3.17 5.95 5.82
N ASP A 75 -3.51 4.92 5.05
CA ASP A 75 -4.90 4.61 4.74
C ASP A 75 -5.67 4.22 6.01
N PHE A 76 -5.06 3.43 6.90
CA PHE A 76 -5.70 3.09 8.16
C PHE A 76 -5.91 4.32 9.04
N ASN A 77 -4.89 5.16 9.18
CA ASN A 77 -4.97 6.38 9.99
C ASN A 77 -5.97 7.37 9.44
N THR A 78 -6.13 7.43 8.12
CA THR A 78 -7.12 8.31 7.49
C THR A 78 -8.54 7.87 7.84
N ILE A 79 -8.80 6.57 7.88
CA ILE A 79 -10.11 6.06 8.30
C ILE A 79 -10.40 6.45 9.74
N VAL A 80 -9.43 6.32 10.62
CA VAL A 80 -9.58 6.70 12.03
C VAL A 80 -9.90 8.18 12.14
N ALA A 81 -9.17 9.02 11.41
CA ALA A 81 -9.41 10.46 11.41
C ALA A 81 -10.80 10.79 10.87
N GLU A 82 -11.26 10.11 9.82
CA GLU A 82 -12.59 10.31 9.26
C GLU A 82 -13.68 9.95 10.26
N GLY A 83 -13.44 8.94 11.09
CA GLY A 83 -14.39 8.57 12.13
C GLY A 83 -14.50 9.59 13.25
N GLU A 84 -13.44 10.36 13.50
CA GLU A 84 -13.38 11.34 14.57
C GLU A 84 -13.75 12.74 14.10
N ASP A 85 -13.53 13.03 12.84
CA ASP A 85 -13.62 14.39 12.33
C ASP A 85 -14.48 14.42 11.07
N ARG A 86 -15.16 15.54 10.87
CA ARG A 86 -15.96 15.73 9.67
C ARG A 86 -15.12 16.42 8.63
N HIS A 87 -14.97 15.75 7.50
CA HIS A 87 -14.15 16.28 6.43
C HIS A 87 -14.89 17.35 5.66
N THR A 88 -14.17 18.42 5.38
CA THR A 88 -14.54 19.38 4.36
C THR A 88 -13.95 18.92 3.04
N GLU A 89 -14.41 19.48 1.93
CA GLU A 89 -13.85 19.17 0.62
C GLU A 89 -12.34 19.39 0.58
N ASN A 90 -11.88 20.47 1.22
CA ASN A 90 -10.45 20.78 1.26
C ASN A 90 -9.65 19.70 1.99
N GLY A 91 -10.24 19.12 3.05
CA GLY A 91 -9.60 18.04 3.78
C GLY A 91 -9.46 16.80 2.92
N ILE A 92 -10.46 16.47 2.12
CA ILE A 92 -10.43 15.33 1.21
C ILE A 92 -9.34 15.53 0.15
N ASP A 93 -9.29 16.70 -0.47
CA ASP A 93 -8.29 17.00 -1.49
C ASP A 93 -6.86 16.88 -0.93
N ARG A 94 -6.65 17.38 0.28
CA ARG A 94 -5.35 17.29 0.93
C ARG A 94 -4.95 15.85 1.16
N THR A 95 -5.89 15.01 1.60
CA THR A 95 -5.64 13.61 1.85
C THR A 95 -5.18 12.90 0.58
N PHE A 96 -5.86 13.12 -0.55
CA PHE A 96 -5.46 12.53 -1.81
C PHE A 96 -4.09 13.01 -2.27
N THR A 97 -3.78 14.28 -2.07
CA THR A 97 -2.47 14.83 -2.43
C THR A 97 -1.35 14.19 -1.60
N GLU A 98 -1.55 14.07 -0.30
CA GLU A 98 -0.56 13.48 0.59
C GLU A 98 -0.34 12.00 0.28
N ARG A 99 -1.42 11.27 0.01
CA ARG A 99 -1.34 9.87 -0.36
C ARG A 99 -0.55 9.69 -1.67
N GLY A 100 -0.79 10.55 -2.63
CA GLY A 100 -0.05 10.53 -3.89
C GLY A 100 1.45 10.70 -3.69
N LYS A 101 1.85 11.52 -2.73
CA LYS A 101 3.26 11.72 -2.42
C LYS A 101 3.91 10.45 -1.87
N LEU A 102 3.17 9.63 -1.14
CA LEU A 102 3.69 8.37 -0.63
C LEU A 102 4.02 7.39 -1.75
N TRP A 103 3.34 7.52 -2.88
CA TRP A 103 3.59 6.69 -4.06
C TRP A 103 4.69 7.27 -4.98
N ALA A 104 5.36 8.35 -4.58
CA ALA A 104 6.38 8.96 -5.40
C ALA A 104 7.46 7.93 -5.79
N GLY A 105 7.81 7.88 -7.06
CA GLY A 105 8.80 6.95 -7.58
C GLY A 105 8.24 5.57 -7.94
N VAL A 106 7.00 5.26 -7.58
CA VAL A 106 6.37 4.01 -7.99
C VAL A 106 5.67 4.25 -9.31
N VAL A 107 6.33 3.88 -10.38
CA VAL A 107 5.88 4.12 -11.75
C VAL A 107 5.86 2.79 -12.50
N PRO A 108 5.19 2.72 -13.65
CA PRO A 108 5.23 1.50 -14.46
C PRO A 108 6.66 1.10 -14.80
N ILE A 109 6.91 -0.20 -14.80
CA ILE A 109 8.21 -0.73 -15.18
C ILE A 109 8.48 -0.32 -16.62
N SER A 110 9.63 0.29 -16.83
CA SER A 110 10.07 0.66 -18.16
C SER A 110 10.65 -0.57 -18.85
N ARG A 111 10.02 -0.99 -19.93
CA ARG A 111 10.58 -2.05 -20.74
C ARG A 111 11.58 -1.42 -21.70
N VAL A 112 12.81 -1.76 -21.50
CA VAL A 112 13.84 -1.29 -22.40
C VAL A 112 13.86 -2.21 -23.60
N ILE A 113 13.53 -1.67 -24.75
CA ILE A 113 13.54 -2.41 -26.00
C ILE A 113 14.93 -2.27 -26.62
N ARG A 114 15.52 -3.40 -26.88
CA ARG A 114 16.85 -3.44 -27.50
C ARG A 114 16.73 -3.92 -28.91
#